data_523b96726455278aa78a37c1b94416ec
#
_entry.id   523b96726455278aa78a37c1b94416ec
#
_cell.length_a   1.000
_cell.length_b   1.000
_cell.length_c   1.000
_cell.angle_alpha   90.00
_cell.angle_beta   90.00
_cell.angle_gamma   90.00
#
_symmetry.space_group_name_H-M   'P 1'
#
loop_
_entity.id
_entity.type
_entity.pdbx_description
1 polymer ?
#
loop_
_entity_poly.entity_id
_entity_poly.type
_entity_poly.pdbx_seq_one_letter_code
_entity_poly.pdbx_strand_id
1 'polypeptide(L)'
;MAAPRRLIVGMAGAPGASYTVSLLGRLRQLGVESHLVTCGCSRSIIYSETGLGLRQLCSRADGWYHERNQAAAISSGSFLNLGMVIMPCTMRSLAAIVTGVADNLVQRAADVTLKEGRRLVLAMAESSSSRIGQENLRHAEDLGVRILVLPPAGPTLTVAEKNEEILACFGLGDAAARAPAPR
;
A
#
# COMPACT_ATOMS: atom_id res chain seq x y z
N MET A 1 11.86 19.15 -15.66
CA MET A 1 12.11 18.55 -14.33
C MET A 1 11.48 17.17 -14.30
N ALA A 2 12.21 16.15 -13.88
CA ALA A 2 11.63 14.82 -13.71
C ALA A 2 10.50 14.87 -12.65
N ALA A 3 9.40 14.13 -12.87
CA ALA A 3 8.31 14.03 -11.88
C ALA A 3 8.87 13.46 -10.55
N PRO A 4 8.39 13.97 -9.41
CA PRO A 4 8.87 13.49 -8.11
C PRO A 4 8.56 11.99 -7.95
N ARG A 5 9.57 11.21 -7.61
CA ARG A 5 9.42 9.76 -7.35
C ARG A 5 8.86 9.56 -5.95
N ARG A 6 7.54 9.57 -5.83
CA ARG A 6 6.82 9.41 -4.57
C ARG A 6 5.89 8.21 -4.63
N LEU A 7 5.81 7.43 -3.55
CA LEU A 7 4.85 6.34 -3.40
C LEU A 7 4.01 6.53 -2.14
N ILE A 8 2.69 6.40 -2.27
CA ILE A 8 1.79 6.38 -1.12
C ILE A 8 1.72 4.95 -0.57
N VAL A 9 1.92 4.81 0.73
CA VAL A 9 1.85 3.52 1.44
C VAL A 9 0.74 3.59 2.48
N GLY A 10 -0.32 2.80 2.30
CA GLY A 10 -1.41 2.67 3.24
C GLY A 10 -1.24 1.45 4.15
N MET A 11 -1.55 1.58 5.44
CA MET A 11 -1.70 0.45 6.37
C MET A 11 -3.14 0.40 6.87
N ALA A 12 -3.87 -0.67 6.56
CA ALA A 12 -5.29 -0.81 6.88
C ALA A 12 -5.58 -1.86 7.97
N GLY A 13 -4.85 -1.81 9.07
CA GLY A 13 -5.22 -2.48 10.33
C GLY A 13 -5.12 -4.01 10.40
N ALA A 14 -4.52 -4.67 9.41
CA ALA A 14 -4.34 -6.13 9.40
C ALA A 14 -2.92 -6.52 9.87
N PRO A 15 -2.67 -7.80 10.23
CA PRO A 15 -1.33 -8.34 10.36
C PRO A 15 -0.51 -8.14 9.07
N GLY A 16 0.80 -7.92 9.21
CA GLY A 16 1.70 -7.68 8.07
C GLY A 16 2.50 -6.38 8.16
N ALA A 17 2.63 -5.79 9.36
CA ALA A 17 3.44 -4.59 9.59
C ALA A 17 4.91 -4.78 9.20
N SER A 18 5.45 -5.99 9.32
CA SER A 18 6.80 -6.35 8.90
C SER A 18 7.05 -6.08 7.42
N TYR A 19 6.08 -6.35 6.56
CA TYR A 19 6.14 -6.04 5.13
C TYR A 19 6.24 -4.53 4.89
N THR A 20 5.42 -3.74 5.59
CA THR A 20 5.46 -2.27 5.48
C THR A 20 6.80 -1.71 5.93
N VAL A 21 7.33 -2.16 7.06
CA VAL A 21 8.64 -1.72 7.57
C VAL A 21 9.75 -2.02 6.55
N SER A 22 9.76 -3.21 6.00
CA SER A 22 10.72 -3.63 4.97
C SER A 22 10.58 -2.80 3.69
N LEU A 23 9.33 -2.57 3.23
CA LEU A 23 9.07 -1.75 2.03
C LEU A 23 9.56 -0.31 2.20
N LEU A 24 9.29 0.34 3.34
CA LEU A 24 9.76 1.69 3.61
C LEU A 24 11.30 1.78 3.58
N GLY A 25 11.99 0.77 4.14
CA GLY A 25 13.45 0.66 4.03
C GLY A 25 13.93 0.55 2.59
N ARG A 26 13.25 -0.26 1.78
CA ARG A 26 13.61 -0.46 0.37
C ARG A 26 13.35 0.77 -0.48
N LEU A 27 12.23 1.48 -0.28
CA LEU A 27 11.91 2.74 -0.95
C LEU A 27 13.01 3.80 -0.69
N ARG A 28 13.46 3.90 0.56
CA ARG A 28 14.57 4.81 0.93
C ARG A 28 15.86 4.47 0.19
N GLN A 29 16.22 3.18 0.08
CA GLN A 29 17.41 2.74 -0.69
C GLN A 29 17.30 3.10 -2.17
N LEU A 30 16.08 3.06 -2.74
CA LEU A 30 15.80 3.39 -4.14
C LEU A 30 15.65 4.90 -4.40
N GLY A 31 15.78 5.75 -3.37
CA GLY A 31 15.58 7.19 -3.48
C GLY A 31 14.13 7.57 -3.85
N VAL A 32 13.16 6.78 -3.39
CA VAL A 32 11.72 7.01 -3.59
C VAL A 32 11.14 7.57 -2.29
N GLU A 33 10.56 8.77 -2.35
CA GLU A 33 9.92 9.43 -1.22
C GLU A 33 8.64 8.67 -0.83
N SER A 34 8.53 8.26 0.43
CA SER A 34 7.43 7.44 0.95
C SER A 34 6.45 8.26 1.77
N HIS A 35 5.16 8.18 1.45
CA HIS A 35 4.07 8.84 2.16
C HIS A 35 3.17 7.82 2.83
N LEU A 36 3.38 7.60 4.14
CA LEU A 36 2.66 6.60 4.92
C LEU A 36 1.36 7.16 5.49
N VAL A 37 0.27 6.43 5.33
CA VAL A 37 -1.00 6.68 6.03
C VAL A 37 -1.43 5.42 6.77
N THR A 38 -1.77 5.55 8.06
CA THR A 38 -2.14 4.41 8.93
C THR A 38 -3.59 4.52 9.37
N CYS A 39 -4.36 3.44 9.20
CA CYS A 39 -5.77 3.35 9.58
C CYS A 39 -6.03 2.10 10.41
N GLY A 40 -6.66 2.25 11.58
CA GLY A 40 -7.08 1.14 12.42
C GLY A 40 -5.96 0.19 12.85
N CYS A 41 -4.70 0.63 12.81
CA CYS A 41 -3.56 -0.22 13.12
C CYS A 41 -3.47 -0.54 14.61
N SER A 42 -3.49 -1.82 14.96
CA SER A 42 -3.27 -2.28 16.32
C SER A 42 -1.80 -2.08 16.70
N ARG A 43 -1.57 -1.25 17.74
CA ARG A 43 -0.21 -1.02 18.29
C ARG A 43 0.44 -2.30 18.79
N SER A 44 -0.36 -3.21 19.36
CA SER A 44 0.14 -4.50 19.86
C SER A 44 0.58 -5.42 18.72
N ILE A 45 -0.16 -5.46 17.61
CA ILE A 45 0.22 -6.24 16.42
C ILE A 45 1.50 -5.68 15.79
N ILE A 46 1.59 -4.37 15.62
CA ILE A 46 2.80 -3.73 15.08
C ILE A 46 4.00 -4.09 15.96
N TYR A 47 3.87 -3.97 17.29
CA TYR A 47 4.96 -4.27 18.19
C TYR A 47 5.35 -5.76 18.19
N SER A 48 4.39 -6.67 18.20
CA SER A 48 4.66 -8.12 18.19
C SER A 48 5.35 -8.58 16.89
N GLU A 49 5.02 -7.98 15.76
CA GLU A 49 5.60 -8.36 14.46
C GLU A 49 6.93 -7.68 14.15
N THR A 50 7.18 -6.49 14.68
CA THR A 50 8.31 -5.66 14.24
C THR A 50 9.24 -5.23 15.38
N GLY A 51 8.82 -5.40 16.64
CA GLY A 51 9.52 -4.82 17.80
C GLY A 51 9.46 -3.29 17.87
N LEU A 52 8.72 -2.64 16.96
CA LEU A 52 8.65 -1.18 16.84
C LEU A 52 7.33 -0.66 17.42
N GLY A 53 7.42 0.48 18.12
CA GLY A 53 6.23 1.27 18.41
C GLY A 53 5.71 1.98 17.15
N LEU A 54 4.41 2.33 17.11
CA LEU A 54 3.79 3.00 15.96
C LEU A 54 4.55 4.27 15.53
N ARG A 55 5.00 5.09 16.48
CA ARG A 55 5.79 6.30 16.17
C ARG A 55 7.11 5.97 15.48
N GLN A 56 7.80 4.92 15.92
CA GLN A 56 9.06 4.47 15.32
C GLN A 56 8.84 3.92 13.91
N LEU A 57 7.73 3.22 13.67
CA LEU A 57 7.33 2.79 12.33
C LEU A 57 7.06 4.00 11.44
N CYS A 58 6.23 4.94 11.91
CA CYS A 58 5.86 6.13 11.15
C CYS A 58 7.08 7.02 10.80
N SER A 59 8.09 7.11 11.67
CA SER A 59 9.31 7.89 11.41
C SER A 59 10.23 7.28 10.35
N ARG A 60 9.93 6.09 9.85
CA ARG A 60 10.65 5.47 8.73
C ARG A 60 10.21 5.98 7.37
N ALA A 61 9.01 6.58 7.28
CA ALA A 61 8.51 7.23 6.09
C ALA A 61 8.98 8.70 6.02
N ASP A 62 9.06 9.25 4.81
CA ASP A 62 9.41 10.66 4.59
C ASP A 62 8.25 11.59 4.97
N GLY A 63 7.01 11.14 4.78
CA GLY A 63 5.80 11.78 5.28
C GLY A 63 4.89 10.77 5.98
N TRP A 64 4.25 11.17 7.10
CA TRP A 64 3.25 10.35 7.77
C TRP A 64 1.97 11.14 8.04
N TYR A 65 0.84 10.47 7.82
CA TYR A 65 -0.50 11.03 7.96
C TYR A 65 -1.39 10.13 8.81
N HIS A 66 -2.16 10.74 9.70
CA HIS A 66 -3.21 10.05 10.44
C HIS A 66 -4.46 9.88 9.55
N GLU A 67 -5.18 8.78 9.68
CA GLU A 67 -6.38 8.44 8.88
C GLU A 67 -7.46 9.53 8.83
N ARG A 68 -7.56 10.36 9.88
CA ARG A 68 -8.55 11.43 9.98
C ARG A 68 -8.14 12.73 9.28
N ASN A 69 -6.89 12.83 8.83
CA ASN A 69 -6.40 14.04 8.17
C ASN A 69 -6.77 14.06 6.68
N GLN A 70 -8.03 14.24 6.39
CA GLN A 70 -8.53 14.28 5.00
C GLN A 70 -8.07 15.53 4.22
N ALA A 71 -7.47 16.52 4.87
CA ALA A 71 -6.84 17.67 4.24
C ALA A 71 -5.37 17.44 3.86
N ALA A 72 -4.83 16.24 4.09
CA ALA A 72 -3.46 15.89 3.72
C ALA A 72 -3.22 15.97 2.21
N ALA A 73 -2.00 16.30 1.80
CA ALA A 73 -1.64 16.44 0.38
C ALA A 73 -2.01 15.21 -0.46
N ILE A 74 -1.86 14.00 0.10
CA ILE A 74 -2.18 12.72 -0.58
C ILE A 74 -3.67 12.52 -0.88
N SER A 75 -4.58 13.37 -0.36
CA SER A 75 -6.01 13.37 -0.69
C SER A 75 -6.34 14.15 -1.96
N SER A 76 -5.36 14.79 -2.57
CA SER A 76 -5.52 15.63 -3.76
C SER A 76 -4.91 15.00 -5.01
N GLY A 77 -5.60 15.08 -6.15
CA GLY A 77 -5.09 14.64 -7.45
C GLY A 77 -3.86 15.43 -7.91
N SER A 78 -3.67 16.67 -7.44
CA SER A 78 -2.50 17.49 -7.73
C SER A 78 -1.20 17.01 -7.05
N PHE A 79 -1.30 16.11 -6.06
CA PHE A 79 -0.14 15.49 -5.43
C PHE A 79 0.45 14.42 -6.36
N LEU A 80 1.44 14.81 -7.16
CA LEU A 80 2.08 13.91 -8.13
C LEU A 80 2.83 12.78 -7.41
N ASN A 81 2.49 11.54 -7.77
CA ASN A 81 3.08 10.32 -7.21
C ASN A 81 3.01 9.17 -8.23
N LEU A 82 3.73 8.08 -7.97
CA LEU A 82 3.76 6.87 -8.80
C LEU A 82 2.51 6.00 -8.66
N GLY A 83 1.72 6.22 -7.62
CA GLY A 83 0.55 5.44 -7.25
C GLY A 83 0.53 5.13 -5.76
N MET A 84 -0.27 4.14 -5.39
CA MET A 84 -0.47 3.76 -3.99
C MET A 84 -0.42 2.25 -3.81
N VAL A 85 0.22 1.80 -2.74
CA VAL A 85 0.10 0.44 -2.22
C VAL A 85 -0.58 0.48 -0.86
N ILE A 86 -1.59 -0.38 -0.63
CA ILE A 86 -2.16 -0.60 0.70
C ILE A 86 -1.66 -1.95 1.19
N MET A 87 -0.84 -1.92 2.24
CA MET A 87 -0.14 -3.08 2.78
C MET A 87 0.07 -2.96 4.29
N PRO A 88 -0.50 -3.83 5.09
CA PRO A 88 -1.50 -4.83 4.71
C PRO A 88 -2.86 -4.19 4.38
N CYS A 89 -3.64 -4.85 3.52
CA CYS A 89 -5.01 -4.46 3.19
C CYS A 89 -6.01 -5.48 3.77
N THR A 90 -7.10 -4.99 4.35
CA THR A 90 -8.19 -5.83 4.87
C THR A 90 -9.32 -5.96 3.85
N MET A 91 -10.13 -7.03 3.97
CA MET A 91 -11.35 -7.20 3.16
C MET A 91 -12.34 -6.03 3.35
N ARG A 92 -12.38 -5.43 4.54
CA ARG A 92 -13.18 -4.22 4.81
C ARG A 92 -12.71 -3.03 3.98
N SER A 93 -11.39 -2.81 3.91
CA SER A 93 -10.81 -1.72 3.11
C SER A 93 -11.01 -1.97 1.62
N LEU A 94 -10.84 -3.20 1.15
CA LEU A 94 -11.15 -3.59 -0.22
C LEU A 94 -12.60 -3.26 -0.57
N ALA A 95 -13.58 -3.70 0.26
CA ALA A 95 -15.00 -3.44 0.04
C ALA A 95 -15.30 -1.94 -0.07
N ALA A 96 -14.75 -1.12 0.83
CA ALA A 96 -14.93 0.32 0.80
C ALA A 96 -14.36 0.95 -0.49
N ILE A 97 -13.17 0.53 -0.92
CA ILE A 97 -12.52 1.06 -2.12
C ILE A 97 -13.34 0.74 -3.38
N VAL A 98 -13.78 -0.50 -3.56
CA VAL A 98 -14.53 -0.90 -4.76
C VAL A 98 -15.94 -0.33 -4.82
N THR A 99 -16.50 0.07 -3.68
CA THR A 99 -17.82 0.74 -3.61
C THR A 99 -17.72 2.27 -3.59
N GLY A 100 -16.51 2.84 -3.65
CA GLY A 100 -16.29 4.29 -3.64
C GLY A 100 -16.49 4.95 -2.28
N VAL A 101 -16.54 4.19 -1.18
CA VAL A 101 -16.62 4.72 0.17
C VAL A 101 -15.26 5.25 0.59
N ALA A 102 -15.19 6.49 1.05
CA ALA A 102 -13.95 7.19 1.41
C ALA A 102 -14.04 7.87 2.79
N ASP A 103 -14.34 7.08 3.82
CA ASP A 103 -14.54 7.57 5.20
C ASP A 103 -13.25 7.98 5.92
N ASN A 104 -12.11 7.55 5.42
CA ASN A 104 -10.80 7.86 5.98
C ASN A 104 -9.77 8.17 4.89
N LEU A 105 -8.62 8.69 5.29
CA LEU A 105 -7.58 9.12 4.35
C LEU A 105 -6.99 7.97 3.52
N VAL A 106 -6.93 6.73 4.01
CA VAL A 106 -6.46 5.58 3.20
C VAL A 106 -7.39 5.35 2.02
N GLN A 107 -8.70 5.30 2.28
CA GLN A 107 -9.72 5.11 1.26
C GLN A 107 -9.80 6.32 0.31
N ARG A 108 -9.70 7.54 0.84
CA ARG A 108 -9.66 8.76 0.03
C ARG A 108 -8.46 8.81 -0.90
N ALA A 109 -7.27 8.47 -0.42
CA ALA A 109 -6.06 8.43 -1.25
C ALA A 109 -6.15 7.34 -2.33
N ALA A 110 -6.78 6.19 -2.03
CA ALA A 110 -7.04 5.14 -3.01
C ALA A 110 -8.02 5.61 -4.10
N ASP A 111 -9.14 6.25 -3.72
CA ASP A 111 -10.12 6.83 -4.64
C ASP A 111 -9.46 7.84 -5.59
N VAL A 112 -8.67 8.76 -5.04
CA VAL A 112 -7.91 9.73 -5.85
C VAL A 112 -6.90 9.05 -6.76
N THR A 113 -6.20 8.02 -6.27
CA THR A 113 -5.23 7.26 -7.07
C THR A 113 -5.91 6.64 -8.29
N LEU A 114 -7.08 6.04 -8.14
CA LEU A 114 -7.87 5.47 -9.23
C LEU A 114 -8.40 6.54 -10.18
N LYS A 115 -8.96 7.64 -9.68
CA LYS A 115 -9.48 8.76 -10.49
C LYS A 115 -8.41 9.39 -11.36
N GLU A 116 -7.18 9.46 -10.88
CA GLU A 116 -6.04 10.01 -11.62
C GLU A 116 -5.38 8.97 -12.56
N GLY A 117 -5.98 7.79 -12.72
CA GLY A 117 -5.44 6.71 -13.55
C GLY A 117 -4.09 6.17 -13.07
N ARG A 118 -3.75 6.38 -11.79
CA ARG A 118 -2.49 5.92 -11.20
C ARG A 118 -2.65 4.49 -10.68
N ARG A 119 -1.54 3.79 -10.55
CA ARG A 119 -1.52 2.40 -10.12
C ARG A 119 -1.90 2.26 -8.65
N LEU A 120 -2.89 1.41 -8.36
CA LEU A 120 -3.27 0.98 -7.02
C LEU A 120 -2.96 -0.50 -6.85
N VAL A 121 -2.21 -0.83 -5.79
CA VAL A 121 -1.88 -2.21 -5.39
C VAL A 121 -2.48 -2.48 -4.02
N LEU A 122 -3.24 -3.55 -3.88
CA LEU A 122 -3.76 -4.01 -2.59
C LEU A 122 -3.06 -5.32 -2.23
N ALA A 123 -2.23 -5.27 -1.18
CA ALA A 123 -1.55 -6.43 -0.64
C ALA A 123 -2.36 -7.01 0.52
N MET A 124 -3.12 -8.07 0.23
CA MET A 124 -4.08 -8.68 1.14
C MET A 124 -3.36 -9.60 2.13
N ALA A 125 -3.63 -9.44 3.42
CA ALA A 125 -3.10 -10.33 4.46
C ALA A 125 -3.79 -11.70 4.47
N GLU A 126 -4.97 -11.80 3.86
CA GLU A 126 -5.76 -13.03 3.78
C GLU A 126 -6.56 -13.06 2.48
N SER A 127 -6.88 -14.26 2.01
CA SER A 127 -7.82 -14.47 0.91
C SER A 127 -9.22 -14.62 1.45
N SER A 128 -10.23 -14.16 0.71
CA SER A 128 -11.62 -14.37 1.10
C SER A 128 -12.17 -15.70 0.58
N SER A 129 -12.77 -16.48 1.48
CA SER A 129 -13.58 -17.65 1.11
C SER A 129 -15.06 -17.29 0.91
N SER A 130 -15.51 -16.09 1.31
CA SER A 130 -16.89 -15.66 1.16
C SER A 130 -17.18 -15.21 -0.28
N ARG A 131 -18.42 -15.45 -0.74
CA ARG A 131 -18.87 -15.02 -2.07
C ARG A 131 -18.75 -13.49 -2.24
N ILE A 132 -19.16 -12.71 -1.25
CA ILE A 132 -19.06 -11.25 -1.27
C ILE A 132 -17.59 -10.80 -1.40
N GLY A 133 -16.70 -11.43 -0.65
CA GLY A 133 -15.27 -11.12 -0.75
C GLY A 133 -14.68 -11.42 -2.13
N GLN A 134 -15.08 -12.54 -2.74
CA GLN A 134 -14.65 -12.90 -4.10
C GLN A 134 -15.20 -11.92 -5.14
N GLU A 135 -16.47 -11.49 -5.00
CA GLU A 135 -17.08 -10.48 -5.87
C GLU A 135 -16.34 -9.14 -5.75
N ASN A 136 -15.98 -8.72 -4.54
CA ASN A 136 -15.18 -7.51 -4.32
C ASN A 136 -13.77 -7.60 -4.93
N LEU A 137 -13.11 -8.76 -4.86
CA LEU A 137 -11.82 -8.98 -5.49
C LEU A 137 -11.91 -8.83 -7.02
N ARG A 138 -12.91 -9.46 -7.66
CA ARG A 138 -13.15 -9.33 -9.10
C ARG A 138 -13.44 -7.87 -9.49
N HIS A 139 -14.29 -7.19 -8.72
CA HIS A 139 -14.60 -5.78 -8.97
C HIS A 139 -13.34 -4.89 -8.88
N ALA A 140 -12.45 -5.16 -7.92
CA ALA A 140 -11.18 -4.45 -7.85
C ALA A 140 -10.30 -4.68 -9.09
N GLU A 141 -10.22 -5.92 -9.58
CA GLU A 141 -9.50 -6.24 -10.82
C GLU A 141 -10.11 -5.55 -12.05
N ASP A 142 -11.44 -5.50 -12.16
CA ASP A 142 -12.16 -4.78 -13.23
C ASP A 142 -11.87 -3.27 -13.20
N LEU A 143 -11.63 -2.70 -12.01
CA LEU A 143 -11.20 -1.31 -11.82
C LEU A 143 -9.69 -1.10 -12.11
N GLY A 144 -8.96 -2.14 -12.52
CA GLY A 144 -7.53 -2.08 -12.79
C GLY A 144 -6.63 -2.10 -11.55
N VAL A 145 -7.18 -2.46 -10.39
CA VAL A 145 -6.42 -2.63 -9.14
C VAL A 145 -5.62 -3.93 -9.20
N ARG A 146 -4.34 -3.86 -8.82
CA ARG A 146 -3.52 -5.06 -8.68
C ARG A 146 -3.70 -5.67 -7.29
N ILE A 147 -4.17 -6.90 -7.22
CA ILE A 147 -4.28 -7.66 -5.98
C ILE A 147 -3.06 -8.56 -5.82
N LEU A 148 -2.44 -8.54 -4.64
CA LEU A 148 -1.38 -9.44 -4.23
C LEU A 148 -1.76 -10.08 -2.90
N VAL A 149 -1.41 -11.35 -2.70
CA VAL A 149 -1.60 -12.03 -1.42
C VAL A 149 -0.28 -12.03 -0.67
N LEU A 150 -0.32 -11.55 0.58
CA LEU A 150 0.80 -11.64 1.50
C LEU A 150 0.73 -12.98 2.21
N PRO A 151 1.75 -13.83 2.13
CA PRO A 151 1.83 -15.01 2.99
C PRO A 151 1.94 -14.56 4.46
N PRO A 152 1.62 -15.43 5.42
CA PRO A 152 1.89 -15.16 6.83
C PRO A 152 3.34 -14.70 7.00
N ALA A 153 3.57 -13.71 7.88
CA ALA A 153 4.91 -13.20 8.14
C ALA A 153 5.84 -14.37 8.54
N GLY A 154 6.81 -14.63 7.68
CA GLY A 154 7.73 -15.76 7.75
C GLY A 154 9.18 -15.30 7.64
N PRO A 155 10.09 -16.15 7.13
CA PRO A 155 11.48 -15.80 6.95
C PRO A 155 11.66 -14.48 6.20
N THR A 156 12.66 -13.71 6.58
CA THR A 156 12.99 -12.38 6.01
C THR A 156 13.05 -12.39 4.47
N LEU A 157 13.45 -13.50 3.88
CA LEU A 157 13.53 -13.67 2.43
C LEU A 157 12.16 -13.51 1.75
N THR A 158 11.12 -14.15 2.29
CA THR A 158 9.76 -14.06 1.74
C THR A 158 9.21 -12.63 1.77
N VAL A 159 9.54 -11.86 2.83
CA VAL A 159 9.15 -10.45 2.94
C VAL A 159 9.84 -9.60 1.88
N ALA A 160 11.14 -9.84 1.65
CA ALA A 160 11.91 -9.12 0.63
C ALA A 160 11.40 -9.42 -0.79
N GLU A 161 11.15 -10.70 -1.12
CA GLU A 161 10.63 -11.11 -2.43
C GLU A 161 9.27 -10.47 -2.72
N LYS A 162 8.35 -10.45 -1.74
CA LYS A 162 7.05 -9.79 -1.91
C LYS A 162 7.17 -8.28 -2.09
N ASN A 163 8.09 -7.64 -1.40
CA ASN A 163 8.34 -6.22 -1.60
C ASN A 163 8.90 -5.92 -2.99
N GLU A 164 9.78 -6.77 -3.54
CA GLU A 164 10.24 -6.60 -4.93
C GLU A 164 9.09 -6.81 -5.95
N GLU A 165 8.17 -7.76 -5.71
CA GLU A 165 6.97 -7.94 -6.52
C GLU A 165 6.07 -6.68 -6.49
N ILE A 166 5.88 -6.08 -5.31
CA ILE A 166 5.13 -4.83 -5.15
C ILE A 166 5.83 -3.69 -5.88
N LEU A 167 7.14 -3.54 -5.69
CA LEU A 167 7.94 -2.48 -6.32
C LEU A 167 7.93 -2.59 -7.85
N ALA A 168 7.99 -3.81 -8.39
CA ALA A 168 7.88 -4.06 -9.83
C ALA A 168 6.54 -3.54 -10.40
N CYS A 169 5.45 -3.58 -9.62
CA CYS A 169 4.18 -2.98 -10.03
C CYS A 169 4.28 -1.47 -10.29
N PHE A 170 5.22 -0.76 -9.71
CA PHE A 170 5.43 0.69 -9.88
C PHE A 170 6.62 1.02 -10.79
N GLY A 171 7.19 0.02 -11.48
CA GLY A 171 8.40 0.21 -12.29
C GLY A 171 9.65 0.49 -11.43
N LEU A 172 9.65 -0.01 -10.19
CA LEU A 172 10.74 0.11 -9.21
C LEU A 172 11.37 -1.27 -8.97
N GLY A 173 12.60 -1.29 -8.46
CA GLY A 173 13.30 -2.53 -8.09
C GLY A 173 14.01 -3.22 -9.27
N ASP A 174 14.74 -4.29 -8.97
CA ASP A 174 15.61 -5.01 -9.91
C ASP A 174 14.82 -5.76 -11.00
N ALA A 175 13.56 -6.13 -10.74
CA ALA A 175 12.66 -6.76 -11.71
C ALA A 175 12.21 -5.79 -12.82
N ALA A 176 12.16 -4.49 -12.54
CA ALA A 176 11.80 -3.47 -13.54
C ALA A 176 12.82 -3.35 -14.68
N ALA A 177 14.08 -3.68 -14.41
CA ALA A 177 15.16 -3.69 -15.42
C ALA A 177 15.03 -4.87 -16.41
N ARG A 178 14.19 -5.86 -16.13
CA ARG A 178 14.00 -7.08 -16.95
C ARG A 178 12.65 -7.13 -17.69
N ALA A 179 11.74 -6.20 -17.47
CA ALA A 179 10.46 -6.17 -18.19
C ALA A 179 10.63 -5.52 -19.55
N PRO A 180 10.13 -6.14 -20.65
CA PRO A 180 10.09 -5.46 -21.95
C PRO A 180 9.17 -4.24 -21.86
N ALA A 181 9.55 -3.15 -22.55
CA ALA A 181 8.77 -1.93 -22.60
C ALA A 181 7.33 -2.22 -23.08
N PRO A 182 6.30 -1.61 -22.51
CA PRO A 182 4.94 -1.77 -23.00
C PRO A 182 4.85 -1.24 -24.43
N ARG A 183 4.23 -2.05 -25.32
CA ARG A 183 3.94 -1.67 -26.72
C ARG A 183 2.81 -0.67 -26.78
#